data_1a07eeae051ccc218c7736fe6d0d946b
#
_entry.id   1a07eeae051ccc218c7736fe6d0d946b
#
_cell.length_a   1.000
_cell.length_b   1.000
_cell.length_c   1.000
_cell.angle_alpha   90.00
_cell.angle_beta   90.00
_cell.angle_gamma   90.00
#
_symmetry.space_group_name_H-M   'P 1'
#
loop_
_entity.id
_entity.type
_entity.pdbx_description
1 polymer ?
#
loop_
_entity_poly.entity_id
_entity_poly.type
_entity_poly.pdbx_seq_one_letter_code
_entity_poly.pdbx_strand_id
1 'polypeptide(L)'
;SSFFAASSRFGTPEELKELIDTAHSMGIAVIMDIVHSHAVKNEVEGLGNFAGDPNQYFYPGGRREHPAWDSLCFDYGKNEVIHFLLSNCKFWLEEYHFDGFRFDGVTSMLYYSHGLGEAFCNYGDYFNGHQDDNAICYLTLANKLIHQVNSKAITIAEEVSGMPGLA
;
A
#
# COMPACT_ATOMS: atom_id res chain seq x y z
N SER A 1 10.20 -0.60 -8.94
CA SER A 1 8.84 -1.11 -8.88
C SER A 1 7.86 -0.18 -9.56
N SER A 2 7.06 -0.76 -10.42
CA SER A 2 6.02 -0.06 -11.16
C SER A 2 4.71 -0.17 -10.40
N PHE A 3 4.02 0.95 -10.18
CA PHE A 3 2.73 0.96 -9.46
C PHE A 3 1.55 0.78 -10.41
N PHE A 4 1.66 1.26 -11.65
CA PHE A 4 0.60 1.24 -12.67
C PHE A 4 0.88 0.26 -13.82
N ALA A 5 1.74 -0.71 -13.62
CA ALA A 5 2.04 -1.73 -14.62
C ALA A 5 2.42 -3.06 -13.97
N ALA A 6 1.88 -4.15 -14.50
CA ALA A 6 2.34 -5.50 -14.18
C ALA A 6 3.68 -5.80 -14.88
N SER A 7 4.42 -6.77 -14.33
CA SER A 7 5.70 -7.18 -14.92
C SER A 7 5.49 -7.87 -16.26
N SER A 8 6.11 -7.34 -17.32
CA SER A 8 6.07 -7.93 -18.66
C SER A 8 6.75 -9.31 -18.76
N ARG A 9 7.46 -9.74 -17.71
CA ARG A 9 8.08 -11.07 -17.65
C ARG A 9 7.07 -12.20 -17.57
N PHE A 10 5.84 -11.92 -17.15
CA PHE A 10 4.79 -12.91 -16.91
C PHE A 10 3.65 -12.82 -17.92
N GLY A 11 3.74 -11.94 -18.89
CA GLY A 11 2.74 -11.76 -19.92
C GLY A 11 2.40 -10.31 -20.21
N THR A 12 1.40 -10.10 -21.04
CA THR A 12 0.89 -8.79 -21.43
C THR A 12 -0.21 -8.31 -20.47
N PRO A 13 -0.56 -7.01 -20.46
CA PRO A 13 -1.72 -6.52 -19.74
C PRO A 13 -3.03 -7.23 -20.12
N GLU A 14 -3.19 -7.55 -21.40
CA GLU A 14 -4.36 -8.26 -21.92
C GLU A 14 -4.45 -9.68 -21.36
N GLU A 15 -3.33 -10.39 -21.29
CA GLU A 15 -3.27 -11.74 -20.70
C GLU A 15 -3.60 -11.73 -19.21
N LEU A 16 -3.19 -10.69 -18.46
CA LEU A 16 -3.59 -10.54 -17.06
C LEU A 16 -5.09 -10.28 -16.93
N LYS A 17 -5.67 -9.44 -17.80
CA LYS A 17 -7.11 -9.21 -17.84
C LYS A 17 -7.88 -10.50 -18.19
N GLU A 18 -7.38 -11.29 -19.14
CA GLU A 18 -7.95 -12.58 -19.51
C GLU A 18 -7.89 -13.60 -18.35
N LEU A 19 -6.79 -13.61 -17.59
CA LEU A 19 -6.67 -14.45 -16.40
C LEU A 19 -7.76 -14.13 -15.38
N ILE A 20 -7.97 -12.84 -15.09
CA ILE A 20 -8.99 -12.37 -14.13
C ILE A 20 -10.39 -12.71 -14.64
N ASP A 21 -10.68 -12.46 -15.90
CA ASP A 21 -11.98 -12.75 -16.52
C ASP A 21 -12.28 -14.25 -16.49
N THR A 22 -11.28 -15.07 -16.77
CA THR A 22 -11.39 -16.53 -16.68
C THR A 22 -11.68 -16.98 -15.25
N ALA A 23 -10.98 -16.43 -14.25
CA ALA A 23 -11.24 -16.73 -12.85
C ALA A 23 -12.68 -16.37 -12.46
N HIS A 24 -13.16 -15.19 -12.89
CA HIS A 24 -14.54 -14.76 -12.66
C HIS A 24 -15.56 -15.73 -13.28
N SER A 25 -15.30 -16.21 -14.50
CA SER A 25 -16.17 -17.19 -15.16
C SER A 25 -16.29 -18.51 -14.39
N MET A 26 -15.29 -18.81 -13.57
CA MET A 26 -15.24 -19.99 -12.68
C MET A 26 -15.78 -19.70 -11.27
N GLY A 27 -16.25 -18.48 -10.99
CA GLY A 27 -16.73 -18.05 -9.68
C GLY A 27 -15.62 -17.77 -8.65
N ILE A 28 -14.41 -17.48 -9.13
CA ILE A 28 -13.22 -17.22 -8.28
C ILE A 28 -12.95 -15.71 -8.24
N ALA A 29 -12.92 -15.15 -7.03
CA ALA A 29 -12.48 -13.78 -6.81
C ALA A 29 -10.95 -13.69 -6.90
N VAL A 30 -10.45 -12.60 -7.47
CA VAL A 30 -9.01 -12.33 -7.61
C VAL A 30 -8.66 -11.06 -6.88
N ILE A 31 -7.82 -11.15 -5.86
CA ILE A 31 -7.30 -10.00 -5.12
C ILE A 31 -5.83 -9.78 -5.46
N MET A 32 -5.37 -8.54 -5.34
CA MET A 32 -3.99 -8.14 -5.62
C MET A 32 -3.25 -7.86 -4.32
N ASP A 33 -2.06 -8.41 -4.17
CA ASP A 33 -1.10 -7.95 -3.16
C ASP A 33 -0.56 -6.59 -3.56
N ILE A 34 -0.84 -5.56 -2.76
CA ILE A 34 -0.43 -4.20 -3.04
C ILE A 34 0.53 -3.69 -1.97
N VAL A 35 1.65 -3.13 -2.40
CA VAL A 35 2.67 -2.61 -1.49
C VAL A 35 2.59 -1.09 -1.48
N HIS A 36 1.91 -0.53 -0.49
CA HIS A 36 1.81 0.90 -0.23
C HIS A 36 2.52 1.32 1.06
N SER A 37 3.18 0.37 1.71
CA SER A 37 4.00 0.61 2.91
C SER A 37 5.36 1.20 2.58
N HIS A 38 5.93 0.86 1.42
CA HIS A 38 7.27 1.31 1.03
C HIS A 38 7.48 1.16 -0.48
N ALA A 39 8.59 1.70 -0.97
CA ALA A 39 9.04 1.49 -2.35
C ALA A 39 10.52 1.08 -2.37
N VAL A 40 10.92 0.39 -3.44
CA VAL A 40 12.31 0.03 -3.66
C VAL A 40 13.17 1.30 -3.86
N LYS A 41 14.42 1.25 -3.38
CA LYS A 41 15.43 2.30 -3.60
C LYS A 41 15.94 2.30 -5.04
N ASN A 42 15.09 2.73 -5.97
CA ASN A 42 15.44 2.84 -7.39
C ASN A 42 15.27 4.29 -7.82
N GLU A 43 16.40 4.94 -8.11
CA GLU A 43 16.47 6.35 -8.51
C GLU A 43 16.44 6.54 -10.03
N VAL A 44 16.59 5.46 -10.80
CA VAL A 44 16.66 5.50 -12.26
C VAL A 44 15.32 5.15 -12.91
N GLU A 45 14.73 4.02 -12.48
CA GLU A 45 13.49 3.48 -13.05
C GLU A 45 12.30 3.52 -12.07
N GLY A 46 12.53 3.98 -10.83
CA GLY A 46 11.53 4.04 -9.75
C GLY A 46 11.27 5.46 -9.27
N LEU A 47 10.66 5.54 -8.08
CA LEU A 47 10.25 6.81 -7.47
C LEU A 47 11.36 7.46 -6.61
N GLY A 48 12.53 6.82 -6.46
CA GLY A 48 13.54 7.23 -5.48
C GLY A 48 14.11 8.63 -5.69
N ASN A 49 14.12 9.12 -6.94
CA ASN A 49 14.54 10.46 -7.30
C ASN A 49 13.68 11.01 -8.46
N PHE A 50 12.38 10.85 -8.35
CA PHE A 50 11.44 11.28 -9.39
C PHE A 50 11.51 12.80 -9.57
N ALA A 51 11.57 13.25 -10.82
CA ALA A 51 11.72 14.65 -11.20
C ALA A 51 12.93 15.37 -10.56
N GLY A 52 13.96 14.62 -10.11
CA GLY A 52 15.14 15.18 -9.45
C GLY A 52 14.95 15.57 -7.99
N ASP A 53 13.82 15.20 -7.39
CA ASP A 53 13.54 15.40 -5.97
C ASP A 53 13.48 14.05 -5.24
N PRO A 54 14.50 13.71 -4.42
CA PRO A 54 14.51 12.44 -3.69
C PRO A 54 13.43 12.34 -2.61
N ASN A 55 12.83 13.45 -2.22
CA ASN A 55 11.78 13.49 -1.18
C ASN A 55 10.38 13.74 -1.75
N GLN A 56 10.19 13.67 -3.06
CA GLN A 56 8.88 13.95 -3.67
C GLN A 56 7.77 13.03 -3.14
N TYR A 57 8.06 11.76 -2.97
CA TYR A 57 7.11 10.74 -2.47
C TYR A 57 7.43 10.26 -1.06
N PHE A 58 8.61 10.51 -0.56
CA PHE A 58 9.16 9.89 0.65
C PHE A 58 9.42 10.90 1.76
N TYR A 59 9.44 10.42 2.98
CA TYR A 59 9.85 11.23 4.13
C TYR A 59 11.27 11.76 3.94
N PRO A 60 11.57 12.96 4.42
CA PRO A 60 12.94 13.47 4.44
C PRO A 60 13.76 12.90 5.59
N GLY A 61 15.08 12.99 5.47
CA GLY A 61 16.01 12.64 6.54
C GLY A 61 15.98 11.18 6.96
N GLY A 62 16.12 10.94 8.25
CA GLY A 62 16.24 9.58 8.80
C GLY A 62 14.97 8.71 8.70
N ARG A 63 13.81 9.32 8.40
CA ARG A 63 12.55 8.58 8.18
C ARG A 63 12.38 8.11 6.74
N ARG A 64 13.25 8.52 5.83
CA ARG A 64 13.18 8.18 4.41
C ARG A 64 13.38 6.69 4.18
N GLU A 65 14.31 6.08 4.88
CA GLU A 65 14.70 4.69 4.69
C GLU A 65 14.08 3.79 5.74
N HIS A 66 13.57 2.63 5.28
CA HIS A 66 13.11 1.61 6.19
C HIS A 66 14.32 0.87 6.79
N PRO A 67 14.46 0.80 8.13
CA PRO A 67 15.69 0.30 8.77
C PRO A 67 15.95 -1.20 8.54
N ALA A 68 14.90 -1.98 8.21
CA ALA A 68 15.02 -3.42 8.07
C ALA A 68 14.84 -3.94 6.63
N TRP A 69 14.27 -3.14 5.70
CA TRP A 69 13.81 -3.66 4.39
C TRP A 69 14.53 -3.05 3.18
N ASP A 70 15.59 -2.31 3.37
CA ASP A 70 16.33 -1.64 2.29
C ASP A 70 15.40 -0.92 1.28
N SER A 71 14.48 -0.14 1.78
CA SER A 71 13.40 0.50 1.03
C SER A 71 13.16 1.93 1.47
N LEU A 72 12.30 2.65 0.75
CA LEU A 72 11.93 4.04 1.01
C LEU A 72 10.51 4.12 1.56
N CYS A 73 10.30 4.92 2.62
CA CYS A 73 9.00 5.08 3.27
C CYS A 73 8.23 6.25 2.68
N PHE A 74 7.00 5.99 2.23
CA PHE A 74 6.10 7.02 1.73
C PHE A 74 5.76 8.06 2.79
N ASP A 75 5.74 9.32 2.39
CA ASP A 75 5.25 10.42 3.22
C ASP A 75 3.73 10.59 3.04
N TYR A 76 2.97 9.92 3.89
CA TYR A 76 1.50 9.96 3.86
C TYR A 76 0.92 11.33 4.28
N GLY A 77 1.73 12.26 4.75
CA GLY A 77 1.34 13.63 5.02
C GLY A 77 1.20 14.51 3.78
N LYS A 78 1.68 14.04 2.63
CA LYS A 78 1.60 14.76 1.36
C LYS A 78 0.35 14.36 0.58
N ASN A 79 -0.44 15.36 0.19
CA ASN A 79 -1.67 15.13 -0.59
C ASN A 79 -1.38 14.45 -1.92
N GLU A 80 -0.27 14.78 -2.58
CA GLU A 80 0.15 14.17 -3.84
C GLU A 80 0.46 12.69 -3.69
N VAL A 81 1.07 12.29 -2.58
CA VAL A 81 1.35 10.88 -2.27
C VAL A 81 0.06 10.11 -2.02
N ILE A 82 -0.84 10.66 -1.21
CA ILE A 82 -2.17 10.06 -0.99
C ILE A 82 -2.92 9.93 -2.31
N HIS A 83 -2.95 10.97 -3.13
CA HIS A 83 -3.60 10.94 -4.44
C HIS A 83 -2.99 9.88 -5.36
N PHE A 84 -1.67 9.76 -5.41
CA PHE A 84 -0.97 8.74 -6.18
C PHE A 84 -1.35 7.33 -5.75
N LEU A 85 -1.32 7.05 -4.44
CA LEU A 85 -1.64 5.73 -3.90
C LEU A 85 -3.12 5.37 -4.05
N LEU A 86 -4.03 6.32 -3.84
CA LEU A 86 -5.47 6.14 -4.07
C LEU A 86 -5.78 5.89 -5.55
N SER A 87 -5.14 6.64 -6.44
CA SER A 87 -5.28 6.46 -7.90
C SER A 87 -4.78 5.08 -8.33
N ASN A 88 -3.75 4.57 -7.67
CA ASN A 88 -3.23 3.22 -7.90
C ASN A 88 -4.26 2.14 -7.53
N CYS A 89 -4.92 2.26 -6.39
CA CYS A 89 -6.02 1.34 -6.04
C CYS A 89 -7.15 1.40 -7.07
N LYS A 90 -7.58 2.60 -7.44
CA LYS A 90 -8.65 2.79 -8.43
C LYS A 90 -8.30 2.17 -9.78
N PHE A 91 -7.06 2.38 -10.25
CA PHE A 91 -6.57 1.84 -11.51
C PHE A 91 -6.70 0.31 -11.59
N TRP A 92 -6.24 -0.42 -10.58
CA TRP A 92 -6.31 -1.87 -10.59
C TRP A 92 -7.73 -2.43 -10.50
N LEU A 93 -8.62 -1.71 -9.82
CA LEU A 93 -10.04 -2.10 -9.77
C LEU A 93 -10.76 -1.86 -11.09
N GLU A 94 -10.56 -0.70 -11.72
CA GLU A 94 -11.29 -0.30 -12.92
C GLU A 94 -10.72 -0.90 -14.20
N GLU A 95 -9.38 -0.94 -14.34
CA GLU A 95 -8.73 -1.42 -15.56
C GLU A 95 -8.59 -2.93 -15.62
N TYR A 96 -8.36 -3.60 -14.49
CA TYR A 96 -8.11 -5.03 -14.44
C TYR A 96 -9.24 -5.82 -13.78
N HIS A 97 -10.17 -5.14 -13.13
CA HIS A 97 -11.30 -5.74 -12.43
C HIS A 97 -10.90 -6.68 -11.28
N PHE A 98 -9.83 -6.36 -10.57
CA PHE A 98 -9.52 -7.04 -9.31
C PHE A 98 -10.69 -6.91 -8.33
N ASP A 99 -10.93 -7.93 -7.53
CA ASP A 99 -12.02 -7.96 -6.53
C ASP A 99 -11.61 -7.36 -5.19
N GLY A 100 -10.40 -6.87 -5.08
CA GLY A 100 -9.89 -6.23 -3.88
C GLY A 100 -8.38 -6.34 -3.73
N PHE A 101 -7.91 -6.06 -2.51
CA PHE A 101 -6.49 -5.98 -2.19
C PHE A 101 -6.14 -6.64 -0.87
N ARG A 102 -4.92 -7.21 -0.81
CA ARG A 102 -4.20 -7.41 0.43
C ARG A 102 -3.11 -6.33 0.51
N PHE A 103 -3.17 -5.49 1.53
CA PHE A 103 -2.16 -4.47 1.80
C PHE A 103 -1.00 -5.11 2.56
N ASP A 104 0.16 -5.14 1.93
CA ASP A 104 1.38 -5.71 2.46
C ASP A 104 2.07 -4.74 3.43
N GLY A 105 2.59 -5.28 4.55
CA GLY A 105 3.39 -4.52 5.50
C GLY A 105 2.66 -3.41 6.24
N VAL A 106 1.37 -3.57 6.55
CA VAL A 106 0.57 -2.54 7.22
C VAL A 106 1.12 -2.18 8.58
N THR A 107 1.62 -3.12 9.37
CA THR A 107 2.28 -2.82 10.66
C THR A 107 3.41 -1.80 10.49
N SER A 108 4.20 -1.92 9.42
CA SER A 108 5.27 -0.97 9.11
C SER A 108 4.76 0.45 8.80
N MET A 109 3.54 0.58 8.29
CA MET A 109 2.92 1.89 8.01
C MET A 109 2.41 2.57 9.27
N LEU A 110 1.83 1.79 10.18
CA LEU A 110 1.07 2.28 11.33
C LEU A 110 1.92 2.97 12.40
N TYR A 111 3.21 2.63 12.50
CA TYR A 111 4.08 3.10 13.56
C TYR A 111 5.35 3.75 13.00
N TYR A 112 5.82 4.80 13.66
CA TYR A 112 7.09 5.44 13.31
C TYR A 112 8.30 4.53 13.52
N SER A 113 8.20 3.55 14.42
CA SER A 113 9.18 2.48 14.64
C SER A 113 9.06 1.34 13.64
N HIS A 114 8.04 1.35 12.77
CA HIS A 114 7.67 0.24 11.88
C HIS A 114 7.28 -1.04 12.63
N GLY A 115 6.90 -0.93 13.90
CA GLY A 115 6.64 -2.08 14.78
C GLY A 115 7.90 -2.84 15.21
N LEU A 116 9.09 -2.32 14.90
CA LEU A 116 10.35 -2.97 15.24
C LEU A 116 10.76 -2.69 16.69
N GLY A 117 11.03 -3.76 17.44
CA GLY A 117 11.47 -3.65 18.82
C GLY A 117 10.41 -3.19 19.82
N GLU A 118 9.16 -3.08 19.41
CA GLU A 118 8.02 -2.73 20.28
C GLU A 118 7.25 -3.99 20.69
N ALA A 119 6.76 -3.99 21.93
CA ALA A 119 5.83 -4.99 22.45
C ALA A 119 4.48 -4.32 22.74
N PHE A 120 3.41 -4.84 22.17
CA PHE A 120 2.05 -4.37 22.41
C PHE A 120 1.40 -5.25 23.46
N CYS A 121 1.56 -4.87 24.75
CA CYS A 121 1.15 -5.67 25.90
C CYS A 121 -0.19 -5.20 26.50
N ASN A 122 -0.57 -3.95 26.26
CA ASN A 122 -1.82 -3.37 26.75
C ASN A 122 -2.38 -2.37 25.73
N TYR A 123 -3.63 -1.97 25.96
CA TYR A 123 -4.36 -1.10 25.04
C TYR A 123 -3.69 0.27 24.83
N GLY A 124 -3.03 0.80 25.86
CA GLY A 124 -2.33 2.08 25.78
C GLY A 124 -1.11 2.08 24.85
N ASP A 125 -0.52 0.91 24.60
CA ASP A 125 0.67 0.81 23.74
C ASP A 125 0.34 1.12 22.26
N TYR A 126 -0.93 0.93 21.86
CA TYR A 126 -1.40 1.28 20.52
C TYR A 126 -1.66 2.78 20.32
N PHE A 127 -1.76 3.56 21.40
CA PHE A 127 -2.19 4.96 21.36
C PHE A 127 -1.23 5.86 22.15
N ASN A 128 0.05 5.58 22.12
CA ASN A 128 1.09 6.29 22.89
C ASN A 128 1.76 7.44 22.13
N GLY A 129 1.24 7.81 20.94
CA GLY A 129 1.82 8.86 20.10
C GLY A 129 2.89 8.38 19.13
N HIS A 130 3.17 7.08 19.06
CA HIS A 130 4.11 6.49 18.11
C HIS A 130 3.45 6.04 16.80
N GLN A 131 2.14 6.19 16.68
CA GLN A 131 1.39 5.90 15.46
C GLN A 131 1.64 6.99 14.40
N ASP A 132 1.66 6.56 13.14
CA ASP A 132 1.61 7.46 12.01
C ASP A 132 0.14 7.74 11.65
N ASP A 133 -0.43 8.82 12.19
CA ASP A 133 -1.82 9.20 11.95
C ASP A 133 -2.12 9.46 10.48
N ASN A 134 -1.13 9.93 9.70
CA ASN A 134 -1.27 10.13 8.27
C ASN A 134 -1.42 8.79 7.52
N ALA A 135 -0.67 7.78 7.93
CA ALA A 135 -0.81 6.43 7.36
C ALA A 135 -2.18 5.82 7.70
N ILE A 136 -2.66 5.99 8.93
CA ILE A 136 -4.00 5.55 9.35
C ILE A 136 -5.07 6.26 8.52
N CYS A 137 -4.95 7.56 8.34
CA CYS A 137 -5.85 8.35 7.50
C CYS A 137 -5.83 7.85 6.05
N TYR A 138 -4.65 7.61 5.49
CA TYR A 138 -4.52 7.05 4.14
C TYR A 138 -5.24 5.70 4.01
N LEU A 139 -5.02 4.76 4.92
CA LEU A 139 -5.66 3.44 4.89
C LEU A 139 -7.18 3.55 4.97
N THR A 140 -7.69 4.45 5.81
CA THR A 140 -9.12 4.74 5.93
C THR A 140 -9.69 5.26 4.61
N LEU A 141 -8.99 6.20 3.96
CA LEU A 141 -9.40 6.75 2.66
C LEU A 141 -9.33 5.69 1.57
N ALA A 142 -8.29 4.86 1.55
CA ALA A 142 -8.14 3.77 0.59
C ALA A 142 -9.29 2.77 0.72
N ASN A 143 -9.60 2.32 1.93
CA ASN A 143 -10.71 1.40 2.17
C ASN A 143 -12.05 2.00 1.72
N LYS A 144 -12.29 3.27 2.01
CA LYS A 144 -13.49 3.98 1.56
C LYS A 144 -13.58 4.06 0.04
N LEU A 145 -12.48 4.47 -0.63
CA LEU A 145 -12.44 4.56 -2.09
C LEU A 145 -12.69 3.20 -2.75
N ILE A 146 -12.02 2.16 -2.27
CA ILE A 146 -12.16 0.80 -2.80
C ILE A 146 -13.63 0.36 -2.76
N HIS A 147 -14.32 0.56 -1.63
CA HIS A 147 -15.73 0.19 -1.50
C HIS A 147 -16.70 1.13 -2.22
N GLN A 148 -16.29 2.36 -2.55
CA GLN A 148 -17.06 3.23 -3.44
C GLN A 148 -16.97 2.75 -4.90
N VAL A 149 -15.82 2.26 -5.34
CA VAL A 149 -15.64 1.69 -6.69
C VAL A 149 -16.34 0.33 -6.80
N ASN A 150 -16.17 -0.53 -5.81
CA ASN A 150 -16.80 -1.84 -5.74
C ASN A 150 -17.24 -2.14 -4.31
N SER A 151 -18.54 -2.05 -4.05
CA SER A 151 -19.11 -2.27 -2.72
C SER A 151 -18.89 -3.69 -2.15
N LYS A 152 -18.54 -4.65 -3.00
CA LYS A 152 -18.25 -6.04 -2.63
C LYS A 152 -16.74 -6.33 -2.59
N ALA A 153 -15.91 -5.31 -2.72
CA ALA A 153 -14.46 -5.49 -2.70
C ALA A 153 -13.98 -6.11 -1.39
N ILE A 154 -12.93 -6.90 -1.49
CA ILE A 154 -12.27 -7.52 -0.35
C ILE A 154 -11.03 -6.68 -0.01
N THR A 155 -10.92 -6.26 1.24
CA THR A 155 -9.72 -5.58 1.75
C THR A 155 -9.14 -6.34 2.91
N ILE A 156 -7.86 -6.63 2.84
CA ILE A 156 -7.12 -7.39 3.85
C ILE A 156 -5.89 -6.57 4.23
N ALA A 157 -5.64 -6.41 5.52
CA ALA A 157 -4.40 -5.83 6.02
C ALA A 157 -3.48 -6.93 6.52
N GLU A 158 -2.24 -6.97 6.01
CA GLU A 158 -1.19 -7.74 6.68
C GLU A 158 -0.69 -6.95 7.88
N GLU A 159 -1.28 -7.23 9.02
CA GLU A 159 -1.04 -6.51 10.26
C GLU A 159 -0.83 -7.50 11.39
N VAL A 160 0.31 -7.40 12.09
CA VAL A 160 0.73 -8.37 13.11
C VAL A 160 0.80 -7.78 14.51
N SER A 161 0.57 -6.47 14.67
CA SER A 161 0.56 -5.84 16.00
C SER A 161 -0.77 -6.02 16.72
N GLY A 162 -1.86 -6.27 15.98
CA GLY A 162 -3.21 -6.38 16.51
C GLY A 162 -3.84 -5.03 16.85
N MET A 163 -3.56 -3.98 16.05
CA MET A 163 -4.08 -2.64 16.28
C MET A 163 -5.62 -2.64 16.34
N PRO A 164 -6.22 -2.15 17.43
CA PRO A 164 -7.68 -2.10 17.56
C PRO A 164 -8.35 -1.24 16.50
N GLY A 165 -9.45 -1.73 15.92
CA GLY A 165 -10.27 -0.97 14.97
C GLY A 165 -9.71 -0.91 13.54
N LEU A 166 -8.70 -1.70 13.21
CA LEU A 166 -8.17 -1.77 11.85
C LEU A 166 -9.01 -2.67 10.95
N ALA A 167 -9.71 -3.64 11.51
CA ALA A 167 -10.60 -4.58 10.82
C ALA A 167 -12.08 -4.30 11.13
#